data_03b9e5ca28f18a51ba1303a6bd412227
#
_entry.id   03b9e5ca28f18a51ba1303a6bd412227
#
_cell.length_a   1.000
_cell.length_b   1.000
_cell.length_c   1.000
_cell.angle_alpha   90.00
_cell.angle_beta   90.00
_cell.angle_gamma   90.00
#
_symmetry.space_group_name_H-M   'P 1'
#
loop_
_entity.id
_entity.type
_entity.pdbx_description
1 polymer ?
#
loop_
_entity_poly.entity_id
_entity_poly.type
_entity_poly.pdbx_seq_one_letter_code
_entity_poly.pdbx_strand_id
1 'polypeptide(L)'
;MRQKITVGRLWGLISPMVLYMIVQVVVSGIVTFGIIFAANFVLHDYATFSASKIGMKIAEENILLELLISQIITAPILIKWLKDDINLDKETGFFKKFKRTSAFKFLLIIPFGITIMFCANYFVSILQMFMPEFMIDSYVGTSEALTSGPFIIQVLATAVGAPIVEELMFRGVIYRRLRRMAGVIPSAITVSLLFGVYHGNWIQAPYAFLLGLACVYVYERYKSIIAPMILHGTANFVAVLITFFATISGESVVDQQITYSVQDLIVLIVFVIITGILTFLLYRVINKKVVPEEIN
;
A
#
# COMPACT_ATOMS: atom_id res chain seq x y z
N MET A 1 10.04 -8.18 -28.98
CA MET A 1 10.94 -7.00 -29.11
C MET A 1 10.62 -6.01 -27.99
N ARG A 2 11.62 -5.41 -27.31
CA ARG A 2 11.36 -4.40 -26.27
C ARG A 2 10.89 -3.09 -26.90
N GLN A 3 9.92 -2.45 -26.27
CA GLN A 3 9.41 -1.16 -26.75
C GLN A 3 10.41 -0.02 -26.46
N LYS A 4 10.59 0.89 -27.42
CA LYS A 4 11.42 2.10 -27.21
C LYS A 4 10.81 3.02 -26.17
N ILE A 5 11.66 3.68 -25.37
CA ILE A 5 11.23 4.69 -24.40
C ILE A 5 10.82 5.96 -25.18
N THR A 6 9.62 6.45 -24.93
CA THR A 6 9.10 7.72 -25.48
C THR A 6 8.45 8.53 -24.37
N VAL A 7 8.32 9.85 -24.55
CA VAL A 7 7.66 10.75 -23.58
C VAL A 7 6.25 10.27 -23.25
N GLY A 8 5.45 9.88 -24.26
CA GLY A 8 4.08 9.38 -24.03
C GLY A 8 4.05 8.07 -23.21
N ARG A 9 5.05 7.19 -23.35
CA ARG A 9 5.16 5.99 -22.53
C ARG A 9 5.60 6.29 -21.10
N LEU A 10 6.51 7.26 -20.91
CA LEU A 10 6.88 7.73 -19.57
C LEU A 10 5.67 8.36 -18.87
N TRP A 11 4.89 9.19 -19.58
CA TRP A 11 3.63 9.71 -19.06
C TRP A 11 2.67 8.58 -18.67
N GLY A 12 2.58 7.53 -19.49
CA GLY A 12 1.78 6.34 -19.19
C GLY A 12 2.19 5.59 -17.91
N LEU A 13 3.43 5.77 -17.41
CA LEU A 13 3.86 5.21 -16.12
C LEU A 13 3.43 6.08 -14.94
N ILE A 14 3.44 7.40 -15.12
CA ILE A 14 3.17 8.37 -14.05
C ILE A 14 1.66 8.66 -13.93
N SER A 15 0.96 8.68 -15.06
CA SER A 15 -0.46 9.06 -15.11
C SER A 15 -1.39 8.29 -14.16
N PRO A 16 -1.18 6.98 -13.83
CA PRO A 16 -2.02 6.31 -12.85
C PRO A 16 -1.85 6.87 -11.43
N MET A 17 -0.61 7.23 -11.06
CA MET A 17 -0.31 7.84 -9.76
C MET A 17 -0.92 9.25 -9.68
N VAL A 18 -0.73 10.05 -10.74
CA VAL A 18 -1.30 11.40 -10.84
C VAL A 18 -2.82 11.37 -10.79
N LEU A 19 -3.46 10.42 -11.49
CA LEU A 19 -4.90 10.23 -11.44
C LEU A 19 -5.38 10.00 -9.99
N TYR A 20 -4.76 9.05 -9.29
CA TYR A 20 -5.20 8.72 -7.92
C TYR A 20 -4.97 9.89 -6.97
N MET A 21 -3.84 10.59 -7.06
CA MET A 21 -3.58 11.80 -6.28
C MET A 21 -4.62 12.90 -6.56
N ILE A 22 -4.97 13.15 -7.83
CA ILE A 22 -5.99 14.14 -8.18
C ILE A 22 -7.34 13.75 -7.59
N VAL A 23 -7.75 12.47 -7.71
CA VAL A 23 -9.01 12.00 -7.14
C VAL A 23 -9.03 12.19 -5.62
N GLN A 24 -7.94 11.87 -4.91
CA GLN A 24 -7.83 12.08 -3.46
C GLN A 24 -7.97 13.56 -3.11
N VAL A 25 -7.26 14.46 -3.78
CA VAL A 25 -7.34 15.91 -3.54
C VAL A 25 -8.74 16.44 -3.81
N VAL A 26 -9.38 16.03 -4.91
CA VAL A 26 -10.73 16.48 -5.27
C VAL A 26 -11.76 15.95 -4.26
N VAL A 27 -11.70 14.68 -3.88
CA VAL A 27 -12.63 14.10 -2.91
C VAL A 27 -12.45 14.76 -1.56
N SER A 28 -11.20 14.90 -1.07
CA SER A 28 -10.93 15.58 0.20
C SER A 28 -11.42 17.02 0.19
N GLY A 29 -11.14 17.75 -0.89
CA GLY A 29 -11.62 19.13 -1.05
C GLY A 29 -13.15 19.23 -1.01
N ILE A 30 -13.88 18.35 -1.70
CA ILE A 30 -15.36 18.35 -1.73
C ILE A 30 -15.92 17.99 -0.35
N VAL A 31 -15.38 16.93 0.30
CA VAL A 31 -15.86 16.47 1.61
C VAL A 31 -15.58 17.53 2.68
N THR A 32 -14.34 18.03 2.75
CA THR A 32 -13.96 19.07 3.71
C THR A 32 -14.78 20.33 3.54
N PHE A 33 -14.96 20.82 2.28
CA PHE A 33 -15.78 21.99 2.01
C PHE A 33 -17.24 21.75 2.42
N GLY A 34 -17.81 20.58 2.08
CA GLY A 34 -19.17 20.22 2.47
C GLY A 34 -19.35 20.17 3.99
N ILE A 35 -18.40 19.61 4.74
CA ILE A 35 -18.43 19.57 6.20
C ILE A 35 -18.34 20.98 6.79
N ILE A 36 -17.42 21.82 6.32
CA ILE A 36 -17.28 23.19 6.79
C ILE A 36 -18.54 24.00 6.47
N PHE A 37 -19.11 23.85 5.27
CA PHE A 37 -20.35 24.52 4.88
C PHE A 37 -21.52 24.08 5.81
N ALA A 38 -21.69 22.79 6.02
CA ALA A 38 -22.70 22.25 6.91
C ALA A 38 -22.51 22.73 8.37
N ALA A 39 -21.28 22.72 8.88
CA ALA A 39 -20.95 23.23 10.21
C ALA A 39 -21.33 24.72 10.36
N ASN A 40 -20.99 25.55 9.38
CA ASN A 40 -21.37 26.97 9.41
C ASN A 40 -22.88 27.19 9.29
N PHE A 41 -23.59 26.33 8.54
CA PHE A 41 -25.04 26.40 8.39
C PHE A 41 -25.78 25.99 9.69
N VAL A 42 -25.33 24.90 10.32
CA VAL A 42 -25.94 24.34 11.56
C VAL A 42 -25.60 25.19 12.79
N LEU A 43 -24.36 25.72 12.84
CA LEU A 43 -23.85 26.52 13.97
C LEU A 43 -24.01 28.02 13.76
N HIS A 44 -25.11 28.44 13.12
CA HIS A 44 -25.35 29.83 12.69
C HIS A 44 -25.17 30.91 13.77
N ASP A 45 -25.38 30.55 15.05
CA ASP A 45 -25.22 31.44 16.21
C ASP A 45 -23.79 31.50 16.77
N TYR A 46 -22.85 30.70 16.24
CA TYR A 46 -21.45 30.71 16.65
C TYR A 46 -20.61 31.55 15.66
N ALA A 47 -19.57 32.20 16.20
CA ALA A 47 -18.64 32.94 15.35
C ALA A 47 -18.13 32.02 14.22
N THR A 48 -18.19 32.47 12.96
CA THR A 48 -17.82 31.73 11.74
C THR A 48 -16.43 31.05 11.84
N PHE A 49 -15.50 31.65 12.57
CA PHE A 49 -14.15 31.07 12.83
C PHE A 49 -14.25 29.77 13.67
N SER A 50 -15.11 29.70 14.67
CA SER A 50 -15.29 28.52 15.52
C SER A 50 -15.96 27.37 14.76
N ALA A 51 -16.95 27.67 13.93
CA ALA A 51 -17.62 26.69 13.08
C ALA A 51 -16.68 26.10 12.03
N SER A 52 -15.84 26.90 11.39
CA SER A 52 -14.83 26.42 10.44
C SER A 52 -13.78 25.54 11.11
N LYS A 53 -13.34 25.86 12.34
CA LYS A 53 -12.40 25.06 13.10
C LYS A 53 -12.99 23.69 13.49
N ILE A 54 -14.25 23.67 13.90
CA ILE A 54 -14.99 22.42 14.15
C ILE A 54 -15.11 21.58 12.87
N GLY A 55 -15.45 22.22 11.76
CA GLY A 55 -15.55 21.54 10.46
C GLY A 55 -14.23 20.92 10.02
N MET A 56 -13.11 21.63 10.18
CA MET A 56 -11.78 21.06 9.86
C MET A 56 -11.45 19.86 10.73
N LYS A 57 -11.72 19.93 12.04
CA LYS A 57 -11.50 18.80 12.94
C LYS A 57 -12.33 17.57 12.55
N ILE A 58 -13.60 17.77 12.19
CA ILE A 58 -14.46 16.68 11.70
C ILE A 58 -13.90 16.08 10.39
N ALA A 59 -13.37 16.90 9.48
CA ALA A 59 -12.75 16.42 8.24
C ALA A 59 -11.50 15.56 8.55
N GLU A 60 -10.64 16.01 9.45
CA GLU A 60 -9.47 15.24 9.89
C GLU A 60 -9.86 13.88 10.48
N GLU A 61 -10.92 13.82 11.27
CA GLU A 61 -11.45 12.57 11.86
C GLU A 61 -12.06 11.61 10.80
N ASN A 62 -12.37 12.12 9.60
CA ASN A 62 -12.99 11.34 8.52
C ASN A 62 -12.06 11.04 7.33
N ILE A 63 -10.74 11.23 7.48
CA ILE A 63 -9.76 11.05 6.41
C ILE A 63 -9.80 9.63 5.78
N LEU A 64 -10.09 8.60 6.57
CA LEU A 64 -10.23 7.23 6.07
C LEU A 64 -11.47 7.05 5.19
N LEU A 65 -12.56 7.76 5.48
CA LEU A 65 -13.76 7.74 4.64
C LEU A 65 -13.48 8.44 3.31
N GLU A 66 -12.77 9.57 3.32
CA GLU A 66 -12.33 10.28 2.10
C GLU A 66 -11.42 9.38 1.25
N LEU A 67 -10.49 8.69 1.88
CA LEU A 67 -9.62 7.71 1.24
C LEU A 67 -10.44 6.59 0.59
N LEU A 68 -11.40 6.00 1.30
CA LEU A 68 -12.25 4.92 0.80
C LEU A 68 -13.10 5.38 -0.39
N ILE A 69 -13.69 6.57 -0.34
CA ILE A 69 -14.43 7.16 -1.47
C ILE A 69 -13.51 7.32 -2.69
N SER A 70 -12.30 7.83 -2.48
CA SER A 70 -11.31 8.02 -3.55
C SER A 70 -10.92 6.67 -4.20
N GLN A 71 -10.81 5.62 -3.40
CA GLN A 71 -10.53 4.26 -3.87
C GLN A 71 -11.67 3.70 -4.72
N ILE A 72 -12.91 3.87 -4.27
CA ILE A 72 -14.12 3.43 -5.00
C ILE A 72 -14.21 4.14 -6.37
N ILE A 73 -13.88 5.42 -6.44
CA ILE A 73 -13.89 6.19 -7.70
C ILE A 73 -12.75 5.77 -8.63
N THR A 74 -11.55 5.54 -8.08
CA THR A 74 -10.34 5.27 -8.86
C THR A 74 -10.29 3.84 -9.40
N ALA A 75 -10.75 2.84 -8.62
CA ALA A 75 -10.63 1.43 -8.98
C ALA A 75 -11.24 1.09 -10.36
N PRO A 76 -12.45 1.53 -10.74
CA PRO A 76 -13.03 1.24 -12.06
C PRO A 76 -12.17 1.77 -13.22
N ILE A 77 -11.56 2.94 -13.06
CA ILE A 77 -10.70 3.55 -14.08
C ILE A 77 -9.44 2.70 -14.26
N LEU A 78 -8.80 2.30 -13.17
CA LEU A 78 -7.61 1.45 -13.20
C LEU A 78 -7.93 0.05 -13.75
N ILE A 79 -9.10 -0.51 -13.46
CA ILE A 79 -9.57 -1.78 -14.03
C ILE A 79 -9.72 -1.65 -15.55
N LYS A 80 -10.26 -0.55 -16.04
CA LYS A 80 -10.34 -0.28 -17.48
C LYS A 80 -8.95 -0.25 -18.10
N TRP A 81 -8.03 0.54 -17.53
CA TRP A 81 -6.66 0.63 -18.04
C TRP A 81 -5.93 -0.72 -18.01
N LEU A 82 -6.11 -1.50 -16.96
CA LEU A 82 -5.59 -2.86 -16.90
C LEU A 82 -6.16 -3.76 -18.02
N LYS A 83 -7.46 -3.68 -18.30
CA LYS A 83 -8.08 -4.43 -19.40
C LYS A 83 -7.51 -4.03 -20.75
N ASP A 84 -7.33 -2.72 -20.99
CA ASP A 84 -6.74 -2.18 -22.22
C ASP A 84 -5.29 -2.67 -22.39
N ASP A 85 -4.49 -2.63 -21.31
CA ASP A 85 -3.12 -3.15 -21.30
C ASP A 85 -3.07 -4.68 -21.52
N ILE A 86 -4.01 -5.44 -20.95
CA ILE A 86 -4.12 -6.90 -21.19
C ILE A 86 -4.46 -7.20 -22.65
N ASN A 87 -5.34 -6.43 -23.28
CA ASN A 87 -5.71 -6.61 -24.68
C ASN A 87 -4.54 -6.30 -25.60
N LEU A 88 -3.82 -5.20 -25.34
CA LEU A 88 -2.61 -4.86 -26.07
C LEU A 88 -1.54 -5.97 -25.96
N ASP A 89 -1.37 -6.57 -24.77
CA ASP A 89 -0.43 -7.68 -24.56
C ASP A 89 -0.83 -8.93 -25.34
N LYS A 90 -2.13 -9.22 -25.47
CA LYS A 90 -2.63 -10.34 -26.30
C LYS A 90 -2.38 -10.09 -27.79
N GLU A 91 -2.68 -8.88 -28.27
CA GLU A 91 -2.50 -8.50 -29.69
C GLU A 91 -1.01 -8.53 -30.07
N THR A 92 -0.14 -8.09 -29.19
CA THR A 92 1.31 -8.05 -29.44
C THR A 92 2.04 -9.36 -29.12
N GLY A 93 1.37 -10.33 -28.49
CA GLY A 93 1.97 -11.60 -28.05
C GLY A 93 3.06 -11.39 -26.98
N PHE A 94 3.09 -10.25 -26.30
CA PHE A 94 4.16 -9.91 -25.35
C PHE A 94 4.14 -10.77 -24.10
N PHE A 95 2.95 -11.02 -23.53
CA PHE A 95 2.78 -11.92 -22.39
C PHE A 95 2.24 -13.26 -22.84
N LYS A 96 2.90 -14.33 -22.41
CA LYS A 96 2.44 -15.68 -22.60
C LYS A 96 1.20 -15.96 -21.76
N LYS A 97 0.35 -16.85 -22.26
CA LYS A 97 -0.81 -17.33 -21.49
C LYS A 97 -0.37 -18.39 -20.49
N PHE A 98 -0.93 -18.33 -19.30
CA PHE A 98 -0.65 -19.28 -18.22
C PHE A 98 -1.94 -19.91 -17.72
N LYS A 99 -1.83 -21.17 -17.28
CA LYS A 99 -2.90 -21.88 -16.60
C LYS A 99 -3.26 -21.18 -15.29
N ARG A 100 -4.54 -21.11 -14.98
CA ARG A 100 -4.98 -20.46 -13.74
C ARG A 100 -4.45 -21.23 -12.51
N THR A 101 -3.79 -20.54 -11.62
CA THR A 101 -3.33 -21.11 -10.35
C THR A 101 -4.51 -21.53 -9.48
N SER A 102 -4.46 -22.73 -8.89
CA SER A 102 -5.49 -23.22 -7.98
C SER A 102 -5.70 -22.29 -6.79
N ALA A 103 -6.98 -22.06 -6.41
CA ALA A 103 -7.35 -21.18 -5.31
C ALA A 103 -6.65 -21.52 -3.98
N PHE A 104 -6.49 -22.81 -3.66
CA PHE A 104 -5.80 -23.26 -2.44
C PHE A 104 -4.34 -22.79 -2.35
N LYS A 105 -3.67 -22.60 -3.49
CA LYS A 105 -2.29 -22.10 -3.49
C LYS A 105 -2.20 -20.64 -3.04
N PHE A 106 -3.26 -19.86 -3.17
CA PHE A 106 -3.31 -18.47 -2.67
C PHE A 106 -3.27 -18.39 -1.14
N LEU A 107 -3.69 -19.44 -0.42
CA LEU A 107 -3.58 -19.51 1.04
C LEU A 107 -2.13 -19.43 1.53
N LEU A 108 -1.14 -19.80 0.71
CA LEU A 108 0.28 -19.68 1.05
C LEU A 108 0.74 -18.21 1.13
N ILE A 109 0.01 -17.29 0.51
CA ILE A 109 0.34 -15.87 0.50
C ILE A 109 0.05 -15.24 1.87
N ILE A 110 -0.95 -15.75 2.61
CA ILE A 110 -1.35 -15.21 3.91
C ILE A 110 -0.19 -15.28 4.93
N PRO A 111 0.36 -16.48 5.27
CA PRO A 111 1.51 -16.54 6.18
C PRO A 111 2.74 -15.80 5.65
N PHE A 112 2.93 -15.75 4.33
CA PHE A 112 4.00 -14.98 3.71
C PHE A 112 3.82 -13.47 3.94
N GLY A 113 2.59 -12.93 3.81
CA GLY A 113 2.28 -11.53 4.11
C GLY A 113 2.44 -11.19 5.60
N ILE A 114 2.04 -12.11 6.49
CA ILE A 114 2.20 -11.94 7.94
C ILE A 114 3.70 -11.82 8.30
N THR A 115 4.54 -12.73 7.79
CA THR A 115 5.98 -12.70 8.11
C THR A 115 6.69 -11.49 7.53
N ILE A 116 6.31 -11.04 6.32
CA ILE A 116 6.83 -9.79 5.71
C ILE A 116 6.44 -8.59 6.56
N MET A 117 5.19 -8.52 7.01
CA MET A 117 4.71 -7.42 7.84
C MET A 117 5.52 -7.32 9.14
N PHE A 118 5.70 -8.43 9.87
CA PHE A 118 6.50 -8.41 11.09
C PHE A 118 7.96 -8.05 10.83
N CYS A 119 8.56 -8.62 9.77
CA CYS A 119 9.93 -8.28 9.37
C CYS A 119 10.05 -6.77 9.06
N ALA A 120 9.09 -6.21 8.32
CA ALA A 120 9.05 -4.79 7.99
C ALA A 120 8.85 -3.92 9.23
N ASN A 121 7.96 -4.31 10.15
CA ASN A 121 7.68 -3.56 11.37
C ASN A 121 8.93 -3.46 12.28
N TYR A 122 9.60 -4.59 12.54
CA TYR A 122 10.85 -4.58 13.32
C TYR A 122 11.96 -3.79 12.61
N PHE A 123 12.03 -3.86 11.27
CA PHE A 123 12.97 -3.06 10.50
C PHE A 123 12.68 -1.56 10.62
N VAL A 124 11.40 -1.16 10.56
CA VAL A 124 10.98 0.24 10.79
C VAL A 124 11.35 0.71 12.18
N SER A 125 11.13 -0.12 13.23
CA SER A 125 11.52 0.21 14.59
C SER A 125 13.04 0.45 14.71
N ILE A 126 13.86 -0.33 14.01
CA ILE A 126 15.32 -0.09 13.93
C ILE A 126 15.62 1.23 13.20
N LEU A 127 14.94 1.51 12.09
CA LEU A 127 15.15 2.77 11.35
C LEU A 127 14.83 3.99 12.20
N GLN A 128 13.74 3.95 12.97
CA GLN A 128 13.34 5.06 13.86
C GLN A 128 14.41 5.42 14.88
N MET A 129 15.23 4.46 15.36
CA MET A 129 16.34 4.72 16.28
C MET A 129 17.41 5.65 15.71
N PHE A 130 17.51 5.76 14.38
CA PHE A 130 18.56 6.52 13.68
C PHE A 130 18.02 7.68 12.87
N MET A 131 16.69 7.87 12.83
CA MET A 131 16.07 8.93 12.04
C MET A 131 15.89 10.21 12.85
N PRO A 132 16.00 11.40 12.21
CA PRO A 132 15.69 12.67 12.86
C PRO A 132 14.22 12.74 13.33
N GLU A 133 13.99 13.45 14.43
CA GLU A 133 12.69 13.61 15.08
C GLU A 133 11.57 14.02 14.09
N PHE A 134 11.83 15.02 13.23
CA PHE A 134 10.82 15.47 12.23
C PHE A 134 10.35 14.36 11.25
N MET A 135 11.21 13.37 10.97
CA MET A 135 10.81 12.21 10.14
C MET A 135 9.96 11.22 10.93
N ILE A 136 10.27 11.07 12.21
CA ILE A 136 9.49 10.24 13.14
C ILE A 136 8.11 10.87 13.31
N ASP A 137 8.02 12.17 13.58
CA ASP A 137 6.75 12.88 13.73
C ASP A 137 5.88 12.79 12.49
N SER A 138 6.48 12.93 11.31
CA SER A 138 5.77 12.74 10.03
C SER A 138 5.22 11.34 9.87
N TYR A 139 5.97 10.32 10.29
CA TYR A 139 5.52 8.92 10.24
C TYR A 139 4.41 8.65 11.25
N VAL A 140 4.58 9.15 12.47
CA VAL A 140 3.60 9.06 13.56
C VAL A 140 2.29 9.71 13.13
N GLY A 141 2.29 10.96 12.67
CA GLY A 141 1.08 11.64 12.21
C GLY A 141 0.37 10.92 11.06
N THR A 142 1.13 10.31 10.15
CA THR A 142 0.53 9.46 9.08
C THR A 142 -0.13 8.21 9.68
N SER A 143 0.52 7.55 10.64
CA SER A 143 -0.02 6.36 11.31
C SER A 143 -1.29 6.69 12.09
N GLU A 144 -1.30 7.79 12.84
CA GLU A 144 -2.49 8.27 13.58
C GLU A 144 -3.66 8.52 12.64
N ALA A 145 -3.43 9.22 11.53
CA ALA A 145 -4.47 9.49 10.54
C ALA A 145 -5.07 8.20 9.96
N LEU A 146 -4.23 7.18 9.69
CA LEU A 146 -4.66 5.90 9.14
C LEU A 146 -5.29 4.95 10.18
N THR A 147 -5.15 5.25 11.46
CA THR A 147 -5.73 4.46 12.56
C THR A 147 -6.83 5.20 13.31
N SER A 148 -7.19 6.41 12.86
CA SER A 148 -8.32 7.17 13.38
C SER A 148 -9.65 6.56 12.95
N GLY A 149 -10.68 6.72 13.78
CA GLY A 149 -12.05 6.32 13.47
C GLY A 149 -12.37 4.83 13.69
N PRO A 150 -13.56 4.37 13.25
CA PRO A 150 -14.07 3.03 13.53
C PRO A 150 -13.21 1.93 12.89
N PHE A 151 -12.94 0.85 13.61
CA PHE A 151 -12.14 -0.29 13.16
C PHE A 151 -12.55 -0.82 11.77
N ILE A 152 -13.86 -0.94 11.52
CA ILE A 152 -14.34 -1.43 10.21
C ILE A 152 -13.94 -0.50 9.05
N ILE A 153 -13.91 0.82 9.27
CA ILE A 153 -13.49 1.79 8.26
C ILE A 153 -11.98 1.69 8.05
N GLN A 154 -11.19 1.52 9.11
CA GLN A 154 -9.75 1.25 9.00
C GLN A 154 -9.49 0.02 8.14
N VAL A 155 -10.17 -1.11 8.40
CA VAL A 155 -10.04 -2.34 7.62
C VAL A 155 -10.44 -2.12 6.16
N LEU A 156 -11.59 -1.49 5.90
CA LEU A 156 -12.08 -1.28 4.54
C LEU A 156 -11.18 -0.33 3.74
N ALA A 157 -10.69 0.75 4.35
CA ALA A 157 -9.86 1.73 3.66
C ALA A 157 -8.41 1.25 3.49
N THR A 158 -7.78 0.72 4.54
CA THR A 158 -6.34 0.44 4.52
C THR A 158 -5.99 -1.01 4.20
N ALA A 159 -6.80 -2.00 4.64
CA ALA A 159 -6.50 -3.41 4.42
C ALA A 159 -7.18 -4.00 3.18
N VAL A 160 -8.22 -3.35 2.65
CA VAL A 160 -8.95 -3.81 1.46
C VAL A 160 -8.82 -2.81 0.31
N GLY A 161 -9.28 -1.60 0.49
CA GLY A 161 -9.38 -0.59 -0.57
C GLY A 161 -8.01 -0.15 -1.08
N ALA A 162 -7.08 0.21 -0.19
CA ALA A 162 -5.74 0.63 -0.58
C ALA A 162 -5.00 -0.48 -1.35
N PRO A 163 -4.90 -1.75 -0.87
CA PRO A 163 -4.27 -2.83 -1.63
C PRO A 163 -4.92 -3.08 -2.99
N ILE A 164 -6.24 -2.97 -3.12
CA ILE A 164 -6.91 -3.14 -4.41
C ILE A 164 -6.46 -2.05 -5.40
N VAL A 165 -6.57 -0.77 -5.03
CA VAL A 165 -6.24 0.35 -5.91
C VAL A 165 -4.74 0.40 -6.21
N GLU A 166 -3.91 0.24 -5.19
CA GLU A 166 -2.47 0.31 -5.35
C GLU A 166 -1.91 -0.85 -6.17
N GLU A 167 -2.38 -2.08 -5.98
CA GLU A 167 -1.94 -3.19 -6.80
C GLU A 167 -2.45 -3.09 -8.24
N LEU A 168 -3.67 -2.62 -8.47
CA LEU A 168 -4.16 -2.29 -9.82
C LEU A 168 -3.25 -1.25 -10.49
N MET A 169 -2.88 -0.21 -9.76
CA MET A 169 -2.03 0.87 -10.26
C MET A 169 -0.59 0.39 -10.51
N PHE A 170 0.07 -0.15 -9.49
CA PHE A 170 1.50 -0.48 -9.56
C PHE A 170 1.75 -1.77 -10.32
N ARG A 171 1.03 -2.87 -10.05
CA ARG A 171 1.28 -4.18 -10.71
C ARG A 171 0.41 -4.36 -11.94
N GLY A 172 -0.83 -3.91 -11.88
CA GLY A 172 -1.77 -4.00 -12.99
C GLY A 172 -1.36 -3.14 -14.18
N VAL A 173 -1.02 -1.87 -13.94
CA VAL A 173 -0.77 -0.90 -15.02
C VAL A 173 0.73 -0.58 -15.15
N ILE A 174 1.36 0.02 -14.14
CA ILE A 174 2.72 0.55 -14.24
C ILE A 174 3.75 -0.55 -14.52
N TYR A 175 3.74 -1.63 -13.73
CA TYR A 175 4.67 -2.74 -13.90
C TYR A 175 4.52 -3.42 -15.27
N ARG A 176 3.30 -3.66 -15.76
CA ARG A 176 3.07 -4.24 -17.09
C ARG A 176 3.67 -3.37 -18.19
N ARG A 177 3.48 -2.05 -18.11
CA ARG A 177 4.06 -1.09 -19.07
C ARG A 177 5.57 -1.07 -18.99
N LEU A 178 6.15 -1.07 -17.79
CA LEU A 178 7.61 -1.18 -17.60
C LEU A 178 8.17 -2.49 -18.18
N ARG A 179 7.46 -3.61 -17.96
CA ARG A 179 7.86 -4.92 -18.46
C ARG A 179 8.06 -4.95 -19.97
N ARG A 180 7.21 -4.24 -20.72
CA ARG A 180 7.33 -4.13 -22.18
C ARG A 180 8.60 -3.38 -22.60
N MET A 181 9.14 -2.50 -21.75
CA MET A 181 10.31 -1.68 -22.02
C MET A 181 11.62 -2.27 -21.49
N ALA A 182 11.61 -2.75 -20.24
CA ALA A 182 12.85 -3.08 -19.52
C ALA A 182 13.01 -4.55 -19.10
N GLY A 183 11.97 -5.36 -19.17
CA GLY A 183 11.99 -6.75 -18.70
C GLY A 183 11.67 -6.88 -17.20
N VAL A 184 11.86 -8.08 -16.60
CA VAL A 184 11.36 -8.40 -15.24
C VAL A 184 12.09 -7.61 -14.16
N ILE A 185 13.41 -7.81 -14.05
CA ILE A 185 14.20 -7.32 -12.91
C ILE A 185 14.23 -5.79 -12.86
N PRO A 186 14.60 -5.06 -13.93
CA PRO A 186 14.57 -3.59 -13.87
C PRO A 186 13.17 -3.03 -13.59
N SER A 187 12.13 -3.64 -14.17
CA SER A 187 10.75 -3.21 -13.91
C SER A 187 10.31 -3.46 -12.48
N ALA A 188 10.73 -4.58 -11.88
CA ALA A 188 10.45 -4.89 -10.47
C ALA A 188 11.09 -3.86 -9.54
N ILE A 189 12.36 -3.55 -9.76
CA ILE A 189 13.08 -2.54 -8.96
C ILE A 189 12.43 -1.17 -9.13
N THR A 190 12.19 -0.73 -10.38
CA THR A 190 11.62 0.60 -10.65
C THR A 190 10.23 0.76 -10.07
N VAL A 191 9.32 -0.21 -10.27
CA VAL A 191 7.96 -0.09 -9.74
C VAL A 191 7.94 -0.13 -8.22
N SER A 192 8.84 -0.89 -7.59
CA SER A 192 8.93 -0.97 -6.13
C SER A 192 9.52 0.31 -5.53
N LEU A 193 10.48 0.94 -6.21
CA LEU A 193 10.97 2.28 -5.83
C LEU A 193 9.87 3.34 -5.95
N LEU A 194 9.11 3.34 -7.06
CA LEU A 194 7.95 4.22 -7.22
C LEU A 194 6.91 3.99 -6.12
N PHE A 195 6.68 2.74 -5.74
CA PHE A 195 5.77 2.39 -4.67
C PHE A 195 6.24 2.93 -3.31
N GLY A 196 7.53 2.80 -2.99
CA GLY A 196 8.12 3.39 -1.78
C GLY A 196 8.00 4.91 -1.75
N VAL A 197 8.40 5.58 -2.84
CA VAL A 197 8.36 7.05 -2.95
C VAL A 197 6.92 7.58 -2.92
N TYR A 198 5.97 6.85 -3.48
CA TYR A 198 4.55 7.23 -3.51
C TYR A 198 3.94 7.43 -2.12
N HIS A 199 4.44 6.75 -1.10
CA HIS A 199 3.97 6.91 0.27
C HIS A 199 4.35 8.25 0.91
N GLY A 200 5.27 9.02 0.30
CA GLY A 200 5.63 10.36 0.75
C GLY A 200 6.29 10.43 2.13
N ASN A 201 6.63 9.30 2.74
CA ASN A 201 7.21 9.19 4.07
C ASN A 201 8.55 8.44 4.05
N TRP A 202 9.60 9.06 4.61
CA TRP A 202 10.96 8.51 4.57
C TRP A 202 11.17 7.24 5.39
N ILE A 203 10.42 7.05 6.46
CA ILE A 203 10.45 5.83 7.27
C ILE A 203 9.67 4.72 6.58
N GLN A 204 8.56 5.09 5.93
CA GLN A 204 7.71 4.15 5.22
C GLN A 204 8.32 3.66 3.89
N ALA A 205 9.01 4.52 3.16
CA ALA A 205 9.54 4.23 1.83
C ALA A 205 10.43 2.98 1.74
N PRO A 206 11.39 2.71 2.65
CA PRO A 206 12.23 1.51 2.59
C PRO A 206 11.45 0.20 2.72
N TYR A 207 10.54 0.11 3.69
CA TYR A 207 9.76 -1.12 3.84
C TYR A 207 8.68 -1.28 2.75
N ALA A 208 8.09 -0.20 2.28
CA ALA A 208 7.18 -0.23 1.14
C ALA A 208 7.91 -0.68 -0.13
N PHE A 209 9.16 -0.27 -0.35
CA PHE A 209 10.00 -0.81 -1.41
C PHE A 209 10.17 -2.34 -1.30
N LEU A 210 10.48 -2.86 -0.12
CA LEU A 210 10.65 -4.30 0.11
C LEU A 210 9.33 -5.07 -0.09
N LEU A 211 8.23 -4.55 0.45
CA LEU A 211 6.89 -5.09 0.20
C LEU A 211 6.56 -5.02 -1.30
N GLY A 212 6.98 -3.96 -1.96
CA GLY A 212 6.87 -3.77 -3.39
C GLY A 212 7.52 -4.89 -4.20
N LEU A 213 8.75 -5.28 -3.86
CA LEU A 213 9.45 -6.41 -4.49
C LEU A 213 8.73 -7.74 -4.24
N ALA A 214 8.22 -7.96 -3.03
CA ALA A 214 7.46 -9.15 -2.69
C ALA A 214 6.13 -9.23 -3.46
N CYS A 215 5.44 -8.11 -3.65
CA CYS A 215 4.22 -8.02 -4.47
C CYS A 215 4.51 -8.32 -5.95
N VAL A 216 5.61 -7.82 -6.51
CA VAL A 216 6.03 -8.20 -7.88
C VAL A 216 6.35 -9.69 -7.95
N TYR A 217 7.05 -10.23 -6.95
CA TYR A 217 7.37 -11.66 -6.90
C TYR A 217 6.12 -12.54 -6.94
N VAL A 218 5.14 -12.28 -6.07
CA VAL A 218 3.90 -13.09 -6.08
C VAL A 218 3.06 -12.85 -7.34
N TYR A 219 3.04 -11.62 -7.89
CA TYR A 219 2.40 -11.33 -9.16
C TYR A 219 2.96 -12.18 -10.30
N GLU A 220 4.29 -12.24 -10.45
CA GLU A 220 4.96 -13.05 -11.46
C GLU A 220 4.81 -14.55 -11.20
N ARG A 221 4.79 -14.96 -9.94
CA ARG A 221 4.72 -16.38 -9.58
C ARG A 221 3.32 -16.96 -9.76
N TYR A 222 2.29 -16.21 -9.40
CA TYR A 222 0.90 -16.64 -9.52
C TYR A 222 0.26 -16.26 -10.85
N LYS A 223 0.89 -15.37 -11.62
CA LYS A 223 0.33 -14.80 -12.86
C LYS A 223 -1.06 -14.19 -12.67
N SER A 224 -1.27 -13.58 -11.52
CA SER A 224 -2.55 -13.04 -11.09
C SER A 224 -2.36 -11.76 -10.28
N ILE A 225 -3.16 -10.74 -10.58
CA ILE A 225 -3.21 -9.49 -9.82
C ILE A 225 -3.79 -9.68 -8.40
N ILE A 226 -4.57 -10.75 -8.20
CA ILE A 226 -5.14 -11.08 -6.89
C ILE A 226 -4.04 -11.48 -5.89
N ALA A 227 -2.94 -12.07 -6.36
CA ALA A 227 -1.86 -12.52 -5.48
C ALA A 227 -1.21 -11.37 -4.69
N PRO A 228 -0.74 -10.28 -5.32
CA PRO A 228 -0.21 -9.14 -4.57
C PRO A 228 -1.29 -8.40 -3.76
N MET A 229 -2.56 -8.36 -4.20
CA MET A 229 -3.65 -7.81 -3.39
C MET A 229 -3.83 -8.58 -2.07
N ILE A 230 -3.75 -9.91 -2.09
CA ILE A 230 -3.82 -10.74 -0.87
C ILE A 230 -2.58 -10.50 0.00
N LEU A 231 -1.37 -10.47 -0.57
CA LEU A 231 -0.14 -10.24 0.17
C LEU A 231 -0.19 -8.90 0.91
N HIS A 232 -0.43 -7.83 0.16
CA HIS A 232 -0.48 -6.46 0.66
C HIS A 232 -1.63 -6.28 1.65
N GLY A 233 -2.84 -6.74 1.30
CA GLY A 233 -4.00 -6.68 2.19
C GLY A 233 -3.78 -7.45 3.50
N THR A 234 -3.10 -8.60 3.47
CA THR A 234 -2.74 -9.33 4.69
C THR A 234 -1.77 -8.54 5.55
N ALA A 235 -0.73 -7.95 4.97
CA ALA A 235 0.23 -7.13 5.71
C ALA A 235 -0.45 -5.94 6.40
N ASN A 236 -1.29 -5.20 5.66
CA ASN A 236 -2.02 -4.06 6.20
C ASN A 236 -3.07 -4.48 7.25
N PHE A 237 -3.77 -5.60 7.04
CA PHE A 237 -4.76 -6.10 7.99
C PHE A 237 -4.11 -6.47 9.34
N VAL A 238 -2.95 -7.12 9.32
CA VAL A 238 -2.20 -7.44 10.54
C VAL A 238 -1.75 -6.16 11.25
N ALA A 239 -1.28 -5.15 10.50
CA ALA A 239 -0.92 -3.86 11.06
C ALA A 239 -2.11 -3.19 11.76
N VAL A 240 -3.28 -3.12 11.09
CA VAL A 240 -4.52 -2.58 11.68
C VAL A 240 -4.94 -3.33 12.94
N LEU A 241 -4.83 -4.67 12.94
CA LEU A 241 -5.14 -5.47 14.12
C LEU A 241 -4.23 -5.16 15.29
N ILE A 242 -2.92 -5.07 15.08
CA ILE A 242 -1.95 -4.76 16.13
C ILE A 242 -2.26 -3.38 16.74
N THR A 243 -2.45 -2.37 15.91
CA THR A 243 -2.79 -1.01 16.37
C THR A 243 -4.13 -0.99 17.13
N PHE A 244 -5.14 -1.69 16.62
CA PHE A 244 -6.44 -1.77 17.27
C PHE A 244 -6.35 -2.39 18.68
N PHE A 245 -5.61 -3.50 18.82
CA PHE A 245 -5.43 -4.13 20.14
C PHE A 245 -4.59 -3.28 21.08
N ALA A 246 -3.55 -2.62 20.61
CA ALA A 246 -2.75 -1.68 21.40
C ALA A 246 -3.62 -0.53 21.92
N THR A 247 -4.47 0.05 21.07
CA THR A 247 -5.40 1.13 21.46
C THR A 247 -6.37 0.67 22.55
N ILE A 248 -6.94 -0.55 22.44
CA ILE A 248 -7.87 -1.09 23.47
C ILE A 248 -7.14 -1.36 24.78
N SER A 249 -5.88 -1.79 24.73
CA SER A 249 -5.07 -2.05 25.92
C SER A 249 -4.61 -0.75 26.63
N GLY A 250 -4.93 0.42 26.07
CA GLY A 250 -4.49 1.72 26.60
C GLY A 250 -3.02 2.01 26.34
N GLU A 251 -2.36 1.20 25.50
CA GLU A 251 -1.00 1.45 25.02
C GLU A 251 -1.10 2.41 23.83
N SER A 252 -0.59 3.64 23.98
CA SER A 252 -0.42 4.50 22.82
C SER A 252 0.74 3.94 21.97
N VAL A 253 0.43 3.44 20.80
CA VAL A 253 1.44 2.96 19.84
C VAL A 253 2.33 4.12 19.35
N VAL A 254 1.92 5.35 19.64
CA VAL A 254 2.39 6.58 19.01
C VAL A 254 3.12 7.51 20.01
N ASP A 255 2.74 7.50 21.28
CA ASP A 255 3.14 8.53 22.27
C ASP A 255 4.45 8.24 23.04
N GLN A 256 5.14 7.18 22.72
CA GLN A 256 6.40 6.89 23.37
C GLN A 256 7.55 7.58 22.61
N GLN A 257 8.12 8.62 23.21
CA GLN A 257 9.54 8.90 23.04
C GLN A 257 10.30 7.64 23.53
N ILE A 258 10.34 6.63 22.67
CA ILE A 258 10.95 5.35 23.00
C ILE A 258 12.47 5.63 23.04
N THR A 259 13.01 5.77 24.24
CA THR A 259 14.46 5.75 24.43
C THR A 259 14.90 4.31 24.27
N TYR A 260 15.31 3.95 23.07
CA TYR A 260 15.81 2.63 22.77
C TYR A 260 17.17 2.37 23.46
N SER A 261 17.26 1.28 24.19
CA SER A 261 18.52 0.80 24.74
C SER A 261 19.27 -0.08 23.72
N VAL A 262 20.54 -0.36 23.96
CA VAL A 262 21.30 -1.35 23.16
C VAL A 262 20.65 -2.74 23.23
N GLN A 263 20.00 -3.07 24.35
CA GLN A 263 19.27 -4.33 24.50
C GLN A 263 18.06 -4.39 23.57
N ASP A 264 17.29 -3.30 23.44
CA ASP A 264 16.16 -3.22 22.51
C ASP A 264 16.61 -3.41 21.07
N LEU A 265 17.72 -2.78 20.67
CA LEU A 265 18.30 -2.96 19.34
C LEU A 265 18.66 -4.41 19.06
N ILE A 266 19.29 -5.11 20.01
CA ILE A 266 19.63 -6.53 19.87
C ILE A 266 18.36 -7.36 19.70
N VAL A 267 17.33 -7.12 20.50
CA VAL A 267 16.04 -7.82 20.42
C VAL A 267 15.39 -7.58 19.05
N LEU A 268 15.33 -6.35 18.57
CA LEU A 268 14.78 -6.03 17.26
C LEU A 268 15.54 -6.72 16.13
N ILE A 269 16.87 -6.74 16.17
CA ILE A 269 17.70 -7.44 15.18
C ILE A 269 17.39 -8.95 15.18
N VAL A 270 17.26 -9.57 16.35
CA VAL A 270 16.91 -10.98 16.46
C VAL A 270 15.53 -11.25 15.82
N PHE A 271 14.54 -10.41 16.09
CA PHE A 271 13.21 -10.55 15.47
C PHE A 271 13.23 -10.35 13.95
N VAL A 272 14.01 -9.39 13.43
CA VAL A 272 14.22 -9.23 11.98
C VAL A 272 14.82 -10.49 11.37
N ILE A 273 15.83 -11.09 12.02
CA ILE A 273 16.45 -12.31 11.53
C ILE A 273 15.45 -13.48 11.53
N ILE A 274 14.72 -13.70 12.63
CA ILE A 274 13.74 -14.78 12.75
C ILE A 274 12.64 -14.63 11.69
N THR A 275 12.04 -13.45 11.59
CA THR A 275 10.96 -13.19 10.63
C THR A 275 11.47 -13.22 9.18
N GLY A 276 12.70 -12.79 8.94
CA GLY A 276 13.38 -12.90 7.65
C GLY A 276 13.61 -14.36 7.24
N ILE A 277 14.04 -15.23 8.17
CA ILE A 277 14.19 -16.67 7.93
C ILE A 277 12.83 -17.30 7.60
N LEU A 278 11.79 -16.99 8.37
CA LEU A 278 10.44 -17.51 8.12
C LEU A 278 9.92 -17.05 6.75
N THR A 279 10.12 -15.80 6.40
CA THR A 279 9.78 -15.25 5.08
C THR A 279 10.53 -16.00 3.97
N PHE A 280 11.82 -16.25 4.13
CA PHE A 280 12.62 -17.01 3.18
C PHE A 280 12.15 -18.47 3.04
N LEU A 281 11.79 -19.12 4.13
CA LEU A 281 11.25 -20.49 4.09
C LEU A 281 9.93 -20.54 3.34
N LEU A 282 9.03 -19.59 3.58
CA LEU A 282 7.76 -19.48 2.85
C LEU A 282 7.97 -19.16 1.37
N TYR A 283 8.92 -18.29 1.03
CA TYR A 283 9.36 -18.06 -0.34
C TYR A 283 9.78 -19.38 -1.02
N ARG A 284 10.59 -20.22 -0.33
CA ARG A 284 11.00 -21.54 -0.84
C ARG A 284 9.81 -22.48 -1.07
N VAL A 285 8.84 -22.49 -0.15
CA VAL A 285 7.60 -23.28 -0.27
C VAL A 285 6.76 -22.81 -1.46
N ILE A 286 6.55 -21.51 -1.62
CA ILE A 286 5.83 -20.94 -2.75
C ILE A 286 6.52 -21.30 -4.07
N ASN A 287 7.84 -21.16 -4.16
CA ASN A 287 8.58 -21.52 -5.36
C ASN A 287 8.46 -23.01 -5.71
N LYS A 288 8.38 -23.88 -4.74
CA LYS A 288 8.21 -25.33 -4.97
C LYS A 288 6.78 -25.67 -5.40
N LYS A 289 5.77 -25.06 -4.78
CA LYS A 289 4.35 -25.46 -4.96
C LYS A 289 3.62 -24.67 -6.05
N VAL A 290 4.03 -23.45 -6.34
CA VAL A 290 3.40 -22.57 -7.32
C VAL A 290 4.31 -22.47 -8.53
N VAL A 291 4.14 -23.34 -9.51
CA VAL A 291 4.86 -23.30 -10.79
C VAL A 291 3.90 -22.80 -11.86
N PRO A 292 4.19 -21.68 -12.54
CA PRO A 292 3.38 -21.21 -13.65
C PRO A 292 3.47 -22.20 -14.81
N GLU A 293 2.32 -22.74 -15.25
CA GLU A 293 2.22 -23.62 -16.41
C GLU A 293 1.79 -22.79 -17.63
N GLU A 294 2.63 -22.77 -18.65
CA GLU A 294 2.34 -22.09 -19.91
C GLU A 294 1.31 -22.89 -20.70
N ILE A 295 0.35 -22.19 -21.36
CA ILE A 295 -0.60 -22.76 -22.29
C ILE A 295 -0.14 -22.39 -23.69
N ASN A 296 0.01 -23.40 -24.55
CA ASN A 296 0.32 -23.23 -25.96
C ASN A 296 -0.81 -22.51 -26.72
#